data_f32e3abb46a122d65aff9f87f1063954
#
_entry.id   f32e3abb46a122d65aff9f87f1063954
#
_cell.length_a   1.000
_cell.length_b   1.000
_cell.length_c   1.000
_cell.angle_alpha   90.00
_cell.angle_beta   90.00
_cell.angle_gamma   90.00
#
_symmetry.space_group_name_H-M   'P 1'
#
loop_
_entity.id
_entity.type
_entity.pdbx_description
1 polymer ?
#
loop_
_entity_poly.entity_id
_entity_poly.type
_entity_poly.pdbx_seq_one_letter_code
_entity_poly.pdbx_strand_id
1 'polypeptide(L)'
;MSMNHPAVATQTRPDRATRSPLVARDLASLRAGLVELVPELRGRACRLAGDPTTAEDIVQDTIERALKFAAQYERGTNLRAWVYQILFSVFVTRYRRTRREKNALRALATDPCAWTMPSHFAPPEAGASLSPTTKGKLEALPETFRAVLKLVDLDELTYREAASELGVPVGTVMSRLHRGRKLLASQMVEPLLAA
;
A
#
# COMPACT_ATOMS: atom_id res chain seq x y z
N MET A 1 -56.79 2.55 10.42
CA MET A 1 -55.85 1.80 9.54
C MET A 1 -54.44 2.23 9.91
N SER A 2 -53.83 1.50 10.84
CA SER A 2 -52.47 1.78 11.32
C SER A 2 -51.49 1.00 10.47
N MET A 3 -50.61 1.69 9.74
CA MET A 3 -49.50 1.08 9.00
C MET A 3 -48.30 0.92 9.91
N ASN A 4 -47.98 -0.33 10.20
CA ASN A 4 -46.83 -0.75 10.99
C ASN A 4 -45.59 -0.73 10.08
N HIS A 5 -44.64 0.14 10.38
CA HIS A 5 -43.31 0.13 9.72
C HIS A 5 -42.39 -0.84 10.47
N PRO A 6 -41.75 -1.80 9.79
CA PRO A 6 -40.76 -2.65 10.45
C PRO A 6 -39.49 -1.85 10.70
N ALA A 7 -39.00 -1.90 11.93
CA ALA A 7 -37.73 -1.32 12.37
C ALA A 7 -36.57 -1.98 11.64
N VAL A 8 -35.77 -1.17 10.94
CA VAL A 8 -34.48 -1.57 10.36
C VAL A 8 -33.53 -1.86 11.52
N ALA A 9 -33.17 -3.11 11.69
CA ALA A 9 -32.14 -3.53 12.65
C ALA A 9 -30.82 -2.93 12.26
N THR A 10 -30.37 -1.92 13.01
CA THR A 10 -29.02 -1.35 12.95
C THR A 10 -28.04 -2.43 13.41
N GLN A 11 -27.33 -3.07 12.48
CA GLN A 11 -26.21 -3.95 12.80
C GLN A 11 -25.11 -3.10 13.44
N THR A 12 -25.06 -3.15 14.77
CA THR A 12 -23.99 -2.55 15.58
C THR A 12 -22.68 -3.22 15.22
N ARG A 13 -21.74 -2.48 14.62
CA ARG A 13 -20.36 -2.92 14.45
C ARG A 13 -19.81 -3.29 15.83
N PRO A 14 -19.15 -4.46 15.99
CA PRO A 14 -18.56 -4.82 17.26
C PRO A 14 -17.51 -3.78 17.65
N ASP A 15 -17.64 -3.34 18.90
CA ASP A 15 -16.85 -2.28 19.51
C ASP A 15 -15.35 -2.60 19.46
N ARG A 16 -14.56 -1.61 19.06
CA ARG A 16 -13.09 -1.70 18.88
C ARG A 16 -12.35 -1.84 20.23
N ALA A 17 -13.09 -1.87 21.35
CA ALA A 17 -12.54 -1.74 22.70
C ALA A 17 -12.16 -3.05 23.41
N THR A 18 -12.45 -4.23 22.84
CA THR A 18 -12.21 -5.52 23.52
C THR A 18 -11.15 -6.37 22.82
N ARG A 19 -10.04 -5.78 22.42
CA ARG A 19 -8.89 -6.58 21.96
C ARG A 19 -8.00 -6.89 23.15
N SER A 20 -8.12 -8.12 23.69
CA SER A 20 -7.19 -8.64 24.70
C SER A 20 -5.74 -8.49 24.23
N PRO A 21 -4.82 -8.09 25.12
CA PRO A 21 -3.40 -8.01 24.78
C PRO A 21 -2.92 -9.37 24.27
N LEU A 22 -2.13 -9.37 23.20
CA LEU A 22 -1.54 -10.58 22.62
C LEU A 22 -0.77 -11.32 23.71
N VAL A 23 -1.16 -12.55 23.99
CA VAL A 23 -0.42 -13.42 24.90
C VAL A 23 0.96 -13.72 24.27
N ALA A 24 2.02 -13.86 25.06
CA ALA A 24 3.39 -14.07 24.58
C ALA A 24 3.52 -15.23 23.57
N ARG A 25 2.71 -16.28 23.75
CA ARG A 25 2.61 -17.43 22.83
C ARG A 25 2.08 -17.04 21.45
N ASP A 26 1.20 -16.05 21.39
CA ASP A 26 0.58 -15.54 20.15
C ASP A 26 1.59 -14.75 19.33
N LEU A 27 2.42 -13.97 20.01
CA LEU A 27 3.49 -13.21 19.38
C LEU A 27 4.58 -14.15 18.84
N ALA A 28 4.91 -15.23 19.53
CA ALA A 28 5.86 -16.23 19.05
C ALA A 28 5.36 -16.93 17.77
N SER A 29 4.09 -17.32 17.73
CA SER A 29 3.45 -17.93 16.54
C SER A 29 3.42 -16.95 15.36
N LEU A 30 3.07 -15.68 15.60
CA LEU A 30 3.11 -14.64 14.57
C LEU A 30 4.52 -14.44 14.01
N ARG A 31 5.54 -14.37 14.89
CA ARG A 31 6.94 -14.24 14.48
C ARG A 31 7.39 -15.40 13.59
N ALA A 32 7.09 -16.65 14.00
CA ALA A 32 7.40 -17.82 13.20
C ALA A 32 6.76 -17.75 11.81
N GLY A 33 5.47 -17.43 11.72
CA GLY A 33 4.78 -17.28 10.45
C GLY A 33 5.32 -16.11 9.58
N LEU A 34 5.78 -15.02 10.20
CA LEU A 34 6.43 -13.94 9.47
C LEU A 34 7.77 -14.37 8.86
N VAL A 35 8.57 -15.14 9.60
CA VAL A 35 9.86 -15.68 9.10
C VAL A 35 9.65 -16.57 7.89
N GLU A 36 8.66 -17.47 7.94
CA GLU A 36 8.30 -18.33 6.80
C GLU A 36 7.88 -17.54 5.55
N LEU A 37 7.27 -16.37 5.74
CA LEU A 37 6.82 -15.53 4.63
C LEU A 37 7.94 -14.68 4.00
N VAL A 38 9.11 -14.52 4.63
CA VAL A 38 10.19 -13.63 4.14
C VAL A 38 10.58 -13.88 2.69
N PRO A 39 10.81 -15.14 2.23
CA PRO A 39 11.20 -15.36 0.84
C PRO A 39 10.13 -14.89 -0.16
N GLU A 40 8.87 -15.13 0.17
CA GLU A 40 7.74 -14.70 -0.66
C GLU A 40 7.56 -13.18 -0.66
N LEU A 41 7.74 -12.53 0.49
CA LEU A 41 7.71 -11.06 0.61
C LEU A 41 8.81 -10.40 -0.24
N ARG A 42 10.03 -10.96 -0.24
CA ARG A 42 11.14 -10.50 -1.10
C ARG A 42 10.78 -10.57 -2.58
N GLY A 43 10.30 -11.71 -3.04
CA GLY A 43 9.89 -11.88 -4.44
C GLY A 43 8.81 -10.88 -4.84
N ARG A 44 7.87 -10.56 -3.95
CA ARG A 44 6.82 -9.55 -4.20
C ARG A 44 7.35 -8.14 -4.18
N ALA A 45 8.17 -7.80 -3.20
CA ALA A 45 8.78 -6.49 -3.10
C ALA A 45 9.65 -6.19 -4.33
N CYS A 46 10.43 -7.17 -4.82
CA CYS A 46 11.19 -7.03 -6.07
C CYS A 46 10.28 -6.78 -7.28
N ARG A 47 9.15 -7.48 -7.37
CA ARG A 47 8.19 -7.23 -8.47
C ARG A 47 7.54 -5.84 -8.39
N LEU A 48 7.31 -5.32 -7.19
CA LEU A 48 6.76 -3.97 -6.99
C LEU A 48 7.78 -2.89 -7.31
N ALA A 49 8.94 -2.96 -6.70
CA ALA A 49 9.96 -1.91 -6.76
C ALA A 49 10.85 -2.00 -8.01
N GLY A 50 11.07 -3.21 -8.55
CA GLY A 50 11.98 -3.43 -9.67
C GLY A 50 13.46 -3.38 -9.29
N ASP A 51 13.79 -3.07 -8.06
CA ASP A 51 15.15 -2.96 -7.51
C ASP A 51 15.29 -3.82 -6.24
N PRO A 52 16.30 -4.72 -6.17
CA PRO A 52 16.50 -5.61 -5.03
C PRO A 52 16.77 -4.89 -3.70
N THR A 53 17.53 -3.79 -3.74
CA THR A 53 17.87 -3.02 -2.52
C THR A 53 16.63 -2.38 -1.92
N THR A 54 15.84 -1.70 -2.74
CA THR A 54 14.55 -1.14 -2.32
C THR A 54 13.59 -2.23 -1.85
N ALA A 55 13.60 -3.40 -2.48
CA ALA A 55 12.79 -4.53 -2.08
C ALA A 55 13.13 -5.05 -0.69
N GLU A 56 14.41 -5.16 -0.35
CA GLU A 56 14.87 -5.58 0.98
C GLU A 56 14.39 -4.62 2.06
N ASP A 57 14.54 -3.34 1.83
CA ASP A 57 14.06 -2.28 2.72
C ASP A 57 12.54 -2.34 2.92
N ILE A 58 11.77 -2.59 1.85
CA ILE A 58 10.31 -2.75 1.93
C ILE A 58 9.94 -3.95 2.79
N VAL A 59 10.66 -5.07 2.65
CA VAL A 59 10.43 -6.28 3.45
C VAL A 59 10.72 -6.01 4.92
N GLN A 60 11.84 -5.36 5.22
CA GLN A 60 12.21 -5.02 6.59
C GLN A 60 11.15 -4.12 7.24
N ASP A 61 10.77 -3.02 6.60
CA ASP A 61 9.71 -2.13 7.08
C ASP A 61 8.37 -2.86 7.25
N THR A 62 8.08 -3.83 6.37
CA THR A 62 6.85 -4.63 6.45
C THR A 62 6.83 -5.51 7.69
N ILE A 63 7.92 -6.19 7.98
CA ILE A 63 8.06 -7.04 9.17
C ILE A 63 7.99 -6.20 10.44
N GLU A 64 8.69 -5.07 10.47
CA GLU A 64 8.65 -4.15 11.61
C GLU A 64 7.23 -3.67 11.89
N ARG A 65 6.51 -3.22 10.85
CA ARG A 65 5.10 -2.80 10.98
C ARG A 65 4.19 -3.94 11.39
N ALA A 66 4.36 -5.14 10.85
CA ALA A 66 3.58 -6.30 11.23
C ALA A 66 3.74 -6.62 12.72
N LEU A 67 4.97 -6.57 13.24
CA LEU A 67 5.25 -6.75 14.66
C LEU A 67 4.67 -5.62 15.52
N LYS A 68 4.79 -4.37 15.08
CA LYS A 68 4.23 -3.21 15.78
C LYS A 68 2.70 -3.27 15.87
N PHE A 69 2.05 -3.74 14.82
CA PHE A 69 0.59 -3.86 14.76
C PHE A 69 0.08 -5.28 15.03
N ALA A 70 0.89 -6.13 15.65
CA ALA A 70 0.55 -7.51 15.97
C ALA A 70 -0.78 -7.66 16.71
N ALA A 71 -1.11 -6.72 17.61
CA ALA A 71 -2.39 -6.69 18.33
C ALA A 71 -3.63 -6.48 17.43
N GLN A 72 -3.44 -6.07 16.18
CA GLN A 72 -4.53 -5.89 15.21
C GLN A 72 -4.76 -7.14 14.34
N TYR A 73 -3.84 -8.11 14.42
CA TYR A 73 -3.98 -9.37 13.71
C TYR A 73 -4.97 -10.27 14.45
N GLU A 74 -6.04 -10.69 13.77
CA GLU A 74 -7.02 -11.64 14.29
C GLU A 74 -6.58 -13.07 14.00
N ARG A 75 -6.45 -13.89 15.06
CA ARG A 75 -6.11 -15.30 14.92
C ARG A 75 -7.11 -16.05 14.06
N GLY A 76 -6.60 -17.02 13.30
CA GLY A 76 -7.43 -17.81 12.39
C GLY A 76 -7.75 -17.10 11.06
N THR A 77 -7.34 -15.83 10.92
CA THR A 77 -7.40 -15.14 9.64
C THR A 77 -6.15 -15.42 8.81
N ASN A 78 -6.20 -15.08 7.53
CA ASN A 78 -5.09 -15.31 6.61
C ASN A 78 -3.93 -14.34 6.88
N LEU A 79 -2.90 -14.80 7.64
CA LEU A 79 -1.69 -14.03 7.95
C LEU A 79 -1.03 -13.48 6.69
N ARG A 80 -0.91 -14.31 5.65
CA ARG A 80 -0.31 -13.93 4.36
C ARG A 80 -1.03 -12.72 3.76
N ALA A 81 -2.35 -12.75 3.69
CA ALA A 81 -3.14 -11.65 3.13
C ALA A 81 -2.98 -10.36 3.96
N TRP A 82 -2.93 -10.47 5.28
CA TRP A 82 -2.74 -9.33 6.17
C TRP A 82 -1.36 -8.70 5.99
N VAL A 83 -0.30 -9.50 5.96
CA VAL A 83 1.08 -9.02 5.74
C VAL A 83 1.25 -8.38 4.37
N TYR A 84 0.58 -8.91 3.33
CA TYR A 84 0.62 -8.30 1.99
C TYR A 84 -0.04 -6.92 1.91
N GLN A 85 -1.09 -6.69 2.67
CA GLN A 85 -1.67 -5.35 2.77
C GLN A 85 -0.69 -4.37 3.40
N ILE A 86 0.06 -4.83 4.42
CA ILE A 86 1.12 -4.02 5.05
C ILE A 86 2.23 -3.75 4.03
N LEU A 87 2.73 -4.77 3.32
CA LEU A 87 3.78 -4.64 2.31
C LEU A 87 3.39 -3.63 1.22
N PHE A 88 2.18 -3.74 0.69
CA PHE A 88 1.71 -2.79 -0.32
C PHE A 88 1.61 -1.36 0.25
N SER A 89 1.13 -1.19 1.48
CA SER A 89 1.09 0.12 2.15
C SER A 89 2.47 0.72 2.35
N VAL A 90 3.47 -0.10 2.72
CA VAL A 90 4.87 0.32 2.85
C VAL A 90 5.42 0.75 1.50
N PHE A 91 5.22 -0.05 0.46
CA PHE A 91 5.65 0.26 -0.90
C PHE A 91 5.10 1.61 -1.38
N VAL A 92 3.78 1.82 -1.30
CA VAL A 92 3.14 3.09 -1.72
C VAL A 92 3.70 4.27 -0.93
N THR A 93 3.91 4.12 0.38
CA THR A 93 4.46 5.19 1.23
C THR A 93 5.88 5.56 0.81
N ARG A 94 6.74 4.58 0.54
CA ARG A 94 8.11 4.80 0.05
C ARG A 94 8.12 5.41 -1.35
N TYR A 95 7.30 4.88 -2.25
CA TYR A 95 7.17 5.40 -3.61
C TYR A 95 6.84 6.90 -3.60
N ARG A 96 5.82 7.30 -2.83
CA ARG A 96 5.43 8.71 -2.70
C ARG A 96 6.56 9.56 -2.13
N ARG A 97 7.23 9.08 -1.07
CA ARG A 97 8.35 9.80 -0.46
C ARG A 97 9.47 10.05 -1.49
N THR A 98 9.92 9.01 -2.18
CA THR A 98 11.00 9.13 -3.16
C THR A 98 10.59 10.01 -4.34
N ARG A 99 9.33 9.96 -4.78
CA ARG A 99 8.81 10.84 -5.83
C ARG A 99 8.84 12.31 -5.41
N ARG A 100 8.42 12.61 -4.18
CA ARG A 100 8.48 13.99 -3.63
C ARG A 100 9.92 14.50 -3.54
N GLU A 101 10.83 13.67 -3.06
CA GLU A 101 12.25 14.00 -2.99
C GLU A 101 12.82 14.30 -4.39
N LYS A 102 12.50 13.48 -5.40
CA LYS A 102 12.90 13.72 -6.80
C LYS A 102 12.30 15.01 -7.36
N ASN A 103 11.02 15.25 -7.11
CA ASN A 103 10.36 16.47 -7.60
C ASN A 103 10.94 17.72 -6.94
N ALA A 104 11.24 17.68 -5.64
CA ALA A 104 11.89 18.77 -4.94
C ALA A 104 13.29 19.05 -5.49
N LEU A 105 14.10 18.00 -5.73
CA LEU A 105 15.43 18.13 -6.34
C LEU A 105 15.36 18.69 -7.75
N ARG A 106 14.39 18.28 -8.56
CA ARG A 106 14.17 18.84 -9.90
C ARG A 106 13.79 20.32 -9.85
N ALA A 107 12.90 20.70 -8.93
CA ALA A 107 12.52 22.09 -8.75
C ALA A 107 13.72 22.95 -8.35
N LEU A 108 14.56 22.47 -7.42
CA LEU A 108 15.81 23.15 -7.06
C LEU A 108 16.80 23.26 -8.23
N ALA A 109 16.92 22.22 -9.05
CA ALA A 109 17.82 22.23 -10.22
C ALA A 109 17.34 23.17 -11.34
N THR A 110 16.04 23.52 -11.36
CA THR A 110 15.43 24.42 -12.36
C THR A 110 15.37 25.86 -11.86
N ASP A 111 15.62 26.11 -10.58
CA ASP A 111 15.65 27.45 -10.00
C ASP A 111 16.95 28.18 -10.38
N PRO A 112 16.88 29.29 -11.14
CA PRO A 112 18.07 30.08 -11.50
C PRO A 112 18.81 30.69 -10.31
N CYS A 113 18.13 30.79 -9.15
CA CYS A 113 18.68 31.30 -7.89
C CYS A 113 19.24 30.20 -6.99
N ALA A 114 19.03 28.92 -7.32
CA ALA A 114 19.66 27.82 -6.60
C ALA A 114 21.18 27.85 -6.87
N TRP A 115 21.96 28.02 -5.82
CA TRP A 115 23.41 27.92 -5.86
C TRP A 115 23.83 26.65 -6.59
N THR A 116 24.79 26.79 -7.52
CA THR A 116 25.33 25.72 -8.35
C THR A 116 25.61 24.47 -7.51
N MET A 117 24.71 23.51 -7.53
CA MET A 117 24.97 22.18 -6.96
C MET A 117 26.12 21.55 -7.73
N PRO A 118 27.09 20.91 -7.05
CA PRO A 118 28.15 20.17 -7.74
C PRO A 118 27.54 19.15 -8.71
N SER A 119 28.04 19.12 -9.94
CA SER A 119 27.52 18.28 -11.05
C SER A 119 27.51 16.77 -10.80
N HIS A 120 28.10 16.31 -9.69
CA HIS A 120 28.07 14.91 -9.27
C HIS A 120 26.88 14.55 -8.37
N PHE A 121 25.99 15.50 -8.10
CA PHE A 121 24.72 15.23 -7.41
C PHE A 121 23.65 14.82 -8.42
N ALA A 122 23.90 13.72 -9.15
CA ALA A 122 22.85 13.07 -9.92
C ALA A 122 21.84 12.48 -8.91
N PRO A 123 20.56 12.85 -8.97
CA PRO A 123 19.57 12.21 -8.11
C PRO A 123 19.60 10.71 -8.37
N PRO A 124 19.58 9.86 -7.34
CA PRO A 124 19.60 8.43 -7.54
C PRO A 124 18.44 8.03 -8.44
N GLU A 125 18.74 7.46 -9.60
CA GLU A 125 17.72 7.04 -10.57
C GLU A 125 16.87 5.86 -10.06
N ALA A 126 17.41 5.11 -9.09
CA ALA A 126 16.72 4.00 -8.45
C ALA A 126 15.70 4.47 -7.40
N GLY A 127 14.50 3.94 -7.43
CA GLY A 127 13.58 3.95 -6.28
C GLY A 127 12.25 4.70 -6.42
N ALA A 128 12.03 5.57 -7.43
CA ALA A 128 10.73 6.23 -7.62
C ALA A 128 10.02 5.76 -8.89
N SER A 129 10.39 4.63 -9.43
CA SER A 129 9.74 4.05 -10.60
C SER A 129 8.99 2.78 -10.20
N LEU A 130 7.75 2.66 -10.68
CA LEU A 130 7.06 1.39 -10.63
C LEU A 130 7.80 0.41 -11.54
N SER A 131 7.99 -0.84 -11.11
CA SER A 131 8.52 -1.85 -11.99
C SER A 131 7.63 -1.98 -13.25
N PRO A 132 8.20 -2.36 -14.42
CA PRO A 132 7.41 -2.59 -15.63
C PRO A 132 6.24 -3.56 -15.39
N THR A 133 6.46 -4.59 -14.59
CA THR A 133 5.44 -5.56 -14.18
C THR A 133 4.30 -4.91 -13.38
N THR A 134 4.64 -4.06 -12.41
CA THR A 134 3.65 -3.34 -11.59
C THR A 134 2.86 -2.35 -12.45
N LYS A 135 3.53 -1.66 -13.35
CA LYS A 135 2.90 -0.73 -14.29
C LYS A 135 1.91 -1.46 -15.21
N GLY A 136 2.29 -2.60 -15.79
CA GLY A 136 1.40 -3.41 -16.61
C GLY A 136 0.17 -3.91 -15.85
N LYS A 137 0.34 -4.36 -14.60
CA LYS A 137 -0.78 -4.80 -13.76
C LYS A 137 -1.68 -3.65 -13.33
N LEU A 138 -1.13 -2.46 -13.09
CA LEU A 138 -1.92 -1.27 -12.82
C LEU A 138 -2.79 -0.90 -14.05
N GLU A 139 -2.21 -0.95 -15.24
CA GLU A 139 -2.94 -0.67 -16.48
C GLU A 139 -4.03 -1.71 -16.78
N ALA A 140 -3.86 -2.95 -16.35
CA ALA A 140 -4.84 -4.02 -16.49
C ALA A 140 -6.03 -3.91 -15.51
N LEU A 141 -5.98 -3.03 -14.51
CA LEU A 141 -7.10 -2.83 -13.59
C LEU A 141 -8.30 -2.17 -14.29
N PRO A 142 -9.53 -2.46 -13.82
CA PRO A 142 -10.70 -1.70 -14.24
C PRO A 142 -10.49 -0.20 -14.05
N GLU A 143 -10.95 0.61 -15.03
CA GLU A 143 -10.70 2.06 -15.08
C GLU A 143 -11.03 2.78 -13.77
N THR A 144 -12.15 2.43 -13.15
CA THR A 144 -12.61 3.06 -11.91
C THR A 144 -11.65 2.91 -10.74
N PHE A 145 -10.88 1.82 -10.68
CA PHE A 145 -9.85 1.58 -9.66
C PHE A 145 -8.51 2.15 -10.09
N ARG A 146 -8.15 1.99 -11.37
CA ARG A 146 -6.93 2.52 -11.96
C ARG A 146 -6.83 4.04 -11.81
N ALA A 147 -7.91 4.77 -12.18
CA ALA A 147 -7.95 6.21 -12.08
C ALA A 147 -7.70 6.70 -10.64
N VAL A 148 -8.38 6.12 -9.65
CA VAL A 148 -8.19 6.50 -8.25
C VAL A 148 -6.77 6.18 -7.75
N LEU A 149 -6.20 5.04 -8.14
CA LEU A 149 -4.82 4.68 -7.79
C LEU A 149 -3.81 5.64 -8.41
N LYS A 150 -4.01 6.03 -9.68
CA LYS A 150 -3.15 7.02 -10.35
C LYS A 150 -3.20 8.36 -9.63
N LEU A 151 -4.38 8.94 -9.46
CA LEU A 151 -4.54 10.25 -8.85
C LEU A 151 -4.02 10.30 -7.40
N VAL A 152 -4.40 9.31 -6.58
CA VAL A 152 -4.05 9.35 -5.15
C VAL A 152 -2.67 8.78 -4.88
N ASP A 153 -2.30 7.62 -5.46
CA ASP A 153 -1.05 6.92 -5.12
C ASP A 153 0.14 7.36 -5.98
N LEU A 154 -0.10 7.76 -7.23
CA LEU A 154 0.98 8.19 -8.11
C LEU A 154 1.08 9.72 -8.19
N ASP A 155 -0.04 10.43 -8.36
CA ASP A 155 -0.04 11.89 -8.53
C ASP A 155 -0.18 12.65 -7.21
N GLU A 156 -0.31 11.89 -6.10
CA GLU A 156 -0.31 12.39 -4.71
C GLU A 156 -1.45 13.38 -4.39
N LEU A 157 -2.54 13.35 -5.16
CA LEU A 157 -3.72 14.15 -4.88
C LEU A 157 -4.32 13.75 -3.52
N THR A 158 -4.85 14.72 -2.82
CA THR A 158 -5.69 14.46 -1.65
C THR A 158 -6.99 13.77 -2.08
N TYR A 159 -7.65 13.10 -1.14
CA TYR A 159 -8.95 12.46 -1.44
C TYR A 159 -10.01 13.44 -1.92
N ARG A 160 -9.94 14.72 -1.50
CA ARG A 160 -10.85 15.78 -1.95
C ARG A 160 -10.57 16.20 -3.39
N GLU A 161 -9.31 16.41 -3.73
CA GLU A 161 -8.88 16.74 -5.10
C GLU A 161 -9.22 15.61 -6.06
N ALA A 162 -8.88 14.36 -5.70
CA ALA A 162 -9.24 13.20 -6.51
C ALA A 162 -10.76 13.02 -6.66
N ALA A 163 -11.55 13.35 -5.63
CA ALA A 163 -13.00 13.34 -5.69
C ALA A 163 -13.55 14.39 -6.66
N SER A 164 -12.97 15.59 -6.62
CA SER A 164 -13.30 16.68 -7.54
C SER A 164 -12.96 16.33 -8.99
N GLU A 165 -11.76 15.78 -9.23
CA GLU A 165 -11.28 15.37 -10.55
C GLU A 165 -12.14 14.27 -11.18
N LEU A 166 -12.56 13.29 -10.36
CA LEU A 166 -13.36 12.15 -10.81
C LEU A 166 -14.88 12.40 -10.78
N GLY A 167 -15.34 13.54 -10.27
CA GLY A 167 -16.75 13.83 -10.12
C GLY A 167 -17.49 12.85 -9.19
N VAL A 168 -16.85 12.35 -8.14
CA VAL A 168 -17.42 11.35 -7.22
C VAL A 168 -17.28 11.78 -5.76
N PRO A 169 -18.14 11.31 -4.85
CA PRO A 169 -17.99 11.59 -3.42
C PRO A 169 -16.64 11.08 -2.86
N VAL A 170 -16.08 11.79 -1.87
CA VAL A 170 -14.82 11.40 -1.18
C VAL A 170 -14.87 9.98 -0.64
N GLY A 171 -16.01 9.56 -0.06
CA GLY A 171 -16.20 8.18 0.41
C GLY A 171 -16.07 7.13 -0.70
N THR A 172 -16.48 7.50 -1.93
CA THR A 172 -16.31 6.64 -3.11
C THR A 172 -14.84 6.53 -3.51
N VAL A 173 -14.07 7.62 -3.45
CA VAL A 173 -12.61 7.59 -3.66
C VAL A 173 -11.94 6.66 -2.66
N MET A 174 -12.26 6.79 -1.36
CA MET A 174 -11.69 5.94 -0.30
C MET A 174 -12.01 4.45 -0.52
N SER A 175 -13.25 4.12 -0.84
CA SER A 175 -13.68 2.74 -1.07
C SER A 175 -13.08 2.15 -2.34
N ARG A 176 -13.01 2.91 -3.45
CA ARG A 176 -12.36 2.49 -4.70
C ARG A 176 -10.86 2.32 -4.50
N LEU A 177 -10.19 3.22 -3.80
CA LEU A 177 -8.78 3.13 -3.48
C LEU A 177 -8.45 1.85 -2.69
N HIS A 178 -9.25 1.57 -1.64
CA HIS A 178 -9.07 0.35 -0.85
C HIS A 178 -9.23 -0.92 -1.72
N ARG A 179 -10.29 -0.99 -2.53
CA ARG A 179 -10.53 -2.13 -3.42
C ARG A 179 -9.48 -2.24 -4.51
N GLY A 180 -9.09 -1.13 -5.13
CA GLY A 180 -8.06 -1.09 -6.16
C GLY A 180 -6.70 -1.58 -5.64
N ARG A 181 -6.28 -1.13 -4.46
CA ARG A 181 -5.06 -1.63 -3.81
C ARG A 181 -5.13 -3.12 -3.52
N LYS A 182 -6.29 -3.61 -3.05
CA LYS A 182 -6.50 -5.04 -2.80
C LYS A 182 -6.41 -5.85 -4.09
N LEU A 183 -7.02 -5.38 -5.17
CA LEU A 183 -6.95 -6.03 -6.49
C LEU A 183 -5.53 -6.04 -7.05
N LEU A 184 -4.83 -4.91 -7.00
CA LEU A 184 -3.45 -4.82 -7.46
C LEU A 184 -2.55 -5.77 -6.65
N ALA A 185 -2.69 -5.77 -5.32
CA ALA A 185 -1.96 -6.68 -4.45
C ALA A 185 -2.26 -8.16 -4.78
N SER A 186 -3.51 -8.53 -5.06
CA SER A 186 -3.88 -9.90 -5.42
C SER A 186 -3.30 -10.33 -6.76
N GLN A 187 -3.26 -9.47 -7.76
CA GLN A 187 -2.61 -9.75 -9.04
C GLN A 187 -1.10 -9.96 -8.94
N MET A 188 -0.48 -9.43 -7.88
CA MET A 188 0.93 -9.71 -7.58
C MET A 188 1.13 -11.11 -6.96
N VAL A 189 0.03 -11.81 -6.65
CA VAL A 189 0.02 -13.15 -6.01
C VAL A 189 0.18 -14.27 -7.02
N GLU A 190 0.05 -14.02 -8.33
CA GLU A 190 0.11 -15.09 -9.33
C GLU A 190 1.36 -15.97 -9.19
N PRO A 191 1.17 -17.31 -9.30
CA PRO A 191 2.10 -18.28 -8.77
C PRO A 191 3.43 -18.31 -9.53
N LEU A 192 4.50 -18.57 -8.78
CA LEU A 192 5.81 -19.06 -9.26
C LEU A 192 5.69 -20.49 -9.89
N LEU A 193 4.57 -20.84 -10.48
CA LEU A 193 4.29 -22.15 -11.06
C LEU A 193 3.98 -22.03 -12.55
N ALA A 194 4.93 -21.51 -13.31
CA ALA A 194 5.00 -21.74 -14.76
C ALA A 194 6.44 -21.46 -15.23
N ALA A 195 7.35 -22.33 -14.88
CA ALA A 195 8.59 -22.58 -15.63
C ALA A 195 9.06 -24.00 -15.30
#